data_a5f8530c4b2b5e3ba4b0fa4a4207d489
#
_entry.id   a5f8530c4b2b5e3ba4b0fa4a4207d489
#
_cell.length_a   1.000
_cell.length_b   1.000
_cell.length_c   1.000
_cell.angle_alpha   90.00
_cell.angle_beta   90.00
_cell.angle_gamma   90.00
#
_symmetry.space_group_name_H-M   'P 1'
#
loop_
_entity.id
_entity.type
_entity.pdbx_description
1 polymer ?
#
loop_
_entity_poly.entity_id
_entity_poly.type
_entity_poly.pdbx_seq_one_letter_code
_entity_poly.pdbx_strand_id
1 'polypeptide(L)'
;MALALKDKTMPYLRQFLPIALGTAIFSFGVHYFVIPNELMEGGLTGISLLLHYIFQLPPSATTLVLNVPLFYLGWRHFGSKAMVYTIFGSLSSSFFLWVMEIMIGKGWIIPFITKQDYLLAALYAGFTIGLGLGIVFRFGGTTGGSDILAQLGNKWKGWSVGQVILLIDLIVIGTSLLYIPKEKVLYSLVSVFIGSKMIDYITEGSHSAKAFTIITNEAEKVSQMIQKELDRGVTLFPAKGAFSRQEKEVVYCVVYRQEMRRLKELVKSVDPTAFIIINEVHEVLGEGFKVD
;
A
#
# COMPACT_ATOMS: atom_id res chain seq x y z
N MET A 1 -3.84 34.87 -19.42
CA MET A 1 -4.21 33.53 -19.94
C MET A 1 -3.13 32.46 -19.70
N ALA A 2 -1.84 32.75 -19.80
CA ALA A 2 -0.76 31.77 -19.53
C ALA A 2 -0.54 31.41 -18.05
N LEU A 3 -0.85 32.29 -17.09
CA LEU A 3 -0.73 32.04 -15.65
C LEU A 3 -1.84 31.12 -15.08
N ALA A 4 -3.03 31.14 -15.68
CA ALA A 4 -4.14 30.28 -15.28
C ALA A 4 -4.01 28.81 -15.73
N LEU A 5 -3.18 28.55 -16.73
CA LEU A 5 -2.85 27.18 -17.17
C LEU A 5 -1.79 26.52 -16.29
N LYS A 6 -0.91 27.32 -15.66
CA LYS A 6 0.18 26.81 -14.79
C LYS A 6 -0.34 26.22 -13.48
N ASP A 7 -1.44 26.76 -12.97
CA ASP A 7 -2.03 26.28 -11.69
C ASP A 7 -2.87 24.99 -11.82
N LYS A 8 -3.45 24.74 -13.02
CA LYS A 8 -4.23 23.51 -13.27
C LYS A 8 -3.39 22.29 -13.67
N THR A 9 -2.18 22.49 -14.16
CA THR A 9 -1.29 21.40 -14.60
C THR A 9 -0.33 20.92 -13.51
N MET A 10 -0.01 21.75 -12.52
CA MET A 10 0.87 21.38 -11.40
C MET A 10 0.40 20.20 -10.54
N PRO A 11 -0.90 20.01 -10.23
CA PRO A 11 -1.33 18.86 -9.44
C PRO A 11 -1.19 17.52 -10.19
N TYR A 12 -1.27 17.52 -11.52
CA TYR A 12 -1.12 16.30 -12.31
C TYR A 12 0.35 15.84 -12.41
N LEU A 13 1.26 16.76 -12.68
CA LEU A 13 2.71 16.45 -12.76
C LEU A 13 3.28 15.89 -11.47
N ARG A 14 2.77 16.32 -10.32
CA ARG A 14 3.19 15.83 -9.01
C ARG A 14 2.84 14.36 -8.76
N GLN A 15 1.87 13.79 -9.48
CA GLN A 15 1.46 12.40 -9.34
C GLN A 15 2.17 11.47 -10.35
N PHE A 16 2.50 11.95 -11.54
CA PHE A 16 3.17 11.12 -12.56
C PHE A 16 4.58 10.70 -12.18
N LEU A 17 5.36 11.58 -11.55
CA LEU A 17 6.73 11.24 -11.16
C LEU A 17 6.80 10.11 -10.12
N PRO A 18 6.03 10.13 -9.01
CA PRO A 18 5.99 8.99 -8.09
C PRO A 18 5.50 7.69 -8.75
N ILE A 19 4.50 7.77 -9.64
CA ILE A 19 4.01 6.59 -10.38
C ILE A 19 5.14 6.02 -11.25
N ALA A 20 5.87 6.86 -11.98
CA ALA A 20 7.00 6.40 -12.79
C ALA A 20 8.12 5.79 -11.95
N LEU A 21 8.45 6.39 -10.80
CA LEU A 21 9.42 5.83 -9.87
C LEU A 21 8.96 4.48 -9.29
N GLY A 22 7.70 4.39 -8.90
CA GLY A 22 7.12 3.14 -8.40
C GLY A 22 7.15 2.02 -9.43
N THR A 23 6.80 2.32 -10.69
CA THR A 23 6.86 1.33 -11.79
C THR A 23 8.30 0.95 -12.15
N ALA A 24 9.27 1.86 -12.03
CA ALA A 24 10.69 1.54 -12.20
C ALA A 24 11.19 0.58 -11.12
N ILE A 25 10.85 0.82 -9.84
CA ILE A 25 11.18 -0.06 -8.71
C ILE A 25 10.52 -1.43 -8.89
N PHE A 26 9.25 -1.47 -9.27
CA PHE A 26 8.53 -2.70 -9.60
C PHE A 26 9.24 -3.51 -10.68
N SER A 27 9.53 -2.88 -11.82
CA SER A 27 10.19 -3.52 -12.97
C SER A 27 11.59 -4.03 -12.63
N PHE A 28 12.33 -3.30 -11.78
CA PHE A 28 13.59 -3.76 -11.24
C PHE A 28 13.39 -5.02 -10.40
N GLY A 29 12.43 -5.05 -9.48
CA GLY A 29 12.12 -6.23 -8.65
C GLY A 29 11.83 -7.47 -9.49
N VAL A 30 10.99 -7.32 -10.52
CA VAL A 30 10.62 -8.41 -11.44
C VAL A 30 11.84 -8.96 -12.17
N HIS A 31 12.64 -8.09 -12.80
CA HIS A 31 13.76 -8.53 -13.65
C HIS A 31 15.01 -8.92 -12.86
N TYR A 32 15.20 -8.35 -11.67
CA TYR A 32 16.39 -8.59 -10.88
C TYR A 32 16.26 -9.79 -9.94
N PHE A 33 15.06 -10.04 -9.38
CA PHE A 33 14.85 -11.10 -8.41
C PHE A 33 13.90 -12.20 -8.89
N VAL A 34 12.82 -11.88 -9.60
CA VAL A 34 11.76 -12.85 -9.94
C VAL A 34 12.17 -13.70 -11.14
N ILE A 35 12.35 -13.09 -12.31
CA ILE A 35 12.63 -13.79 -13.57
C ILE A 35 13.88 -14.68 -13.47
N PRO A 36 15.02 -14.19 -12.96
CA PRO A 36 16.25 -14.98 -12.94
C PRO A 36 16.20 -16.22 -12.04
N ASN A 37 15.31 -16.20 -11.04
CA ASN A 37 15.12 -17.31 -10.11
C ASN A 37 13.88 -18.16 -10.45
N GLU A 38 13.21 -17.86 -11.58
CA GLU A 38 11.96 -18.50 -12.01
C GLU A 38 10.90 -18.50 -10.90
N LEU A 39 10.85 -17.41 -10.13
CA LEU A 39 9.78 -17.17 -9.18
C LEU A 39 8.54 -16.68 -9.94
N MET A 40 7.39 -16.84 -9.33
CA MET A 40 6.14 -16.34 -9.88
C MET A 40 5.69 -15.08 -9.17
N GLU A 41 5.08 -14.22 -9.93
CA GLU A 41 4.21 -13.17 -9.45
C GLU A 41 2.76 -13.56 -9.63
N GLY A 42 1.90 -12.80 -9.03
CA GLY A 42 0.48 -12.96 -9.20
C GLY A 42 -0.10 -12.10 -10.32
N GLY A 43 -1.40 -12.08 -10.37
CA GLY A 43 -2.17 -11.21 -11.25
C GLY A 43 -1.83 -11.37 -12.73
N LEU A 44 -1.99 -10.26 -13.46
CA LEU A 44 -1.75 -10.25 -14.90
C LEU A 44 -0.27 -10.34 -15.24
N THR A 45 0.60 -9.77 -14.41
CA THR A 45 2.06 -9.90 -14.55
C THR A 45 2.47 -11.36 -14.39
N GLY A 46 1.87 -12.08 -13.44
CA GLY A 46 2.09 -13.52 -13.28
C GLY A 46 1.68 -14.33 -14.51
N ILE A 47 0.55 -14.02 -15.13
CA ILE A 47 0.15 -14.62 -16.41
C ILE A 47 1.17 -14.30 -17.50
N SER A 48 1.66 -13.06 -17.56
CA SER A 48 2.70 -12.65 -18.51
C SER A 48 4.01 -13.41 -18.29
N LEU A 49 4.39 -13.64 -17.03
CA LEU A 49 5.58 -14.44 -16.69
C LEU A 49 5.41 -15.91 -17.06
N LEU A 50 4.24 -16.50 -16.85
CA LEU A 50 3.94 -17.86 -17.34
C LEU A 50 4.12 -17.96 -18.85
N LEU A 51 3.60 -16.98 -19.59
CA LEU A 51 3.79 -16.93 -21.05
C LEU A 51 5.26 -16.75 -21.44
N HIS A 52 6.02 -16.02 -20.64
CA HIS A 52 7.46 -15.86 -20.83
C HIS A 52 8.18 -17.20 -20.61
N TYR A 53 7.89 -17.92 -19.53
CA TYR A 53 8.55 -19.19 -19.24
C TYR A 53 8.20 -20.30 -20.23
N ILE A 54 6.98 -20.32 -20.78
CA ILE A 54 6.50 -21.34 -21.71
C ILE A 54 6.87 -20.99 -23.16
N PHE A 55 6.66 -19.74 -23.58
CA PHE A 55 6.73 -19.31 -24.99
C PHE A 55 7.87 -18.33 -25.27
N GLN A 56 8.64 -17.95 -24.27
CA GLN A 56 9.72 -16.95 -24.37
C GLN A 56 9.23 -15.56 -24.86
N LEU A 57 7.96 -15.23 -24.59
CA LEU A 57 7.41 -13.93 -24.93
C LEU A 57 7.94 -12.86 -23.96
N PRO A 58 8.25 -11.64 -24.45
CA PRO A 58 8.76 -10.58 -23.57
C PRO A 58 7.65 -10.10 -22.62
N PRO A 59 7.90 -10.06 -21.29
CA PRO A 59 6.92 -9.63 -20.29
C PRO A 59 6.41 -8.21 -20.52
N SER A 60 7.27 -7.32 -21.05
CA SER A 60 6.91 -5.93 -21.37
C SER A 60 5.74 -5.83 -22.36
N ALA A 61 5.79 -6.60 -23.44
CA ALA A 61 4.77 -6.60 -24.49
C ALA A 61 3.51 -7.36 -24.06
N THR A 62 3.68 -8.54 -23.44
CA THR A 62 2.53 -9.39 -23.03
C THR A 62 1.71 -8.70 -21.95
N THR A 63 2.34 -8.07 -20.95
CA THR A 63 1.63 -7.30 -19.92
C THR A 63 0.83 -6.17 -20.53
N LEU A 64 1.40 -5.44 -21.49
CA LEU A 64 0.69 -4.33 -22.15
C LEU A 64 -0.56 -4.81 -22.91
N VAL A 65 -0.42 -5.85 -23.72
CA VAL A 65 -1.53 -6.41 -24.52
C VAL A 65 -2.65 -6.95 -23.64
N LEU A 66 -2.30 -7.69 -22.58
CA LEU A 66 -3.28 -8.25 -21.65
C LEU A 66 -4.02 -7.18 -20.84
N ASN A 67 -3.43 -5.97 -20.69
CA ASN A 67 -4.08 -4.85 -20.00
C ASN A 67 -5.20 -4.19 -20.80
N VAL A 68 -5.22 -4.31 -22.14
CA VAL A 68 -6.20 -3.63 -22.99
C VAL A 68 -7.66 -3.90 -22.58
N PRO A 69 -8.12 -5.16 -22.39
CA PRO A 69 -9.49 -5.42 -21.96
C PRO A 69 -9.79 -4.88 -20.55
N LEU A 70 -8.79 -4.86 -19.66
CA LEU A 70 -8.98 -4.36 -18.29
C LEU A 70 -9.06 -2.83 -18.22
N PHE A 71 -8.43 -2.13 -19.16
CA PHE A 71 -8.62 -0.68 -19.29
C PHE A 71 -10.08 -0.33 -19.61
N TYR A 72 -10.75 -1.11 -20.45
CA TYR A 72 -12.16 -0.90 -20.73
C TYR A 72 -13.03 -1.06 -19.47
N LEU A 73 -12.77 -2.09 -18.66
CA LEU A 73 -13.45 -2.30 -17.38
C LEU A 73 -13.16 -1.17 -16.39
N GLY A 74 -11.91 -0.78 -16.26
CA GLY A 74 -11.49 0.31 -15.38
C GLY A 74 -12.12 1.65 -15.76
N TRP A 75 -12.19 1.96 -17.05
CA TRP A 75 -12.80 3.19 -17.55
C TRP A 75 -14.27 3.34 -17.10
N ARG A 76 -15.00 2.24 -17.16
CA ARG A 76 -16.42 2.21 -16.78
C ARG A 76 -16.65 2.46 -15.28
N HIS A 77 -15.69 2.09 -14.40
CA HIS A 77 -15.91 2.07 -12.94
C HIS A 77 -15.18 3.18 -12.17
N PHE A 78 -14.03 3.65 -12.67
CA PHE A 78 -13.21 4.64 -11.96
C PHE A 78 -13.30 6.06 -12.53
N GLY A 79 -13.90 6.21 -13.72
CA GLY A 79 -13.98 7.49 -14.41
C GLY A 79 -12.65 7.91 -15.08
N SER A 80 -12.73 8.97 -15.88
CA SER A 80 -11.62 9.37 -16.77
C SER A 80 -10.34 9.77 -16.04
N LYS A 81 -10.45 10.37 -14.85
CA LYS A 81 -9.30 10.91 -14.12
C LYS A 81 -8.40 9.79 -13.57
N ALA A 82 -8.99 8.78 -12.92
CA ALA A 82 -8.26 7.63 -12.41
C ALA A 82 -7.67 6.79 -13.56
N MET A 83 -8.39 6.68 -14.67
CA MET A 83 -7.91 5.95 -15.84
C MET A 83 -6.69 6.58 -16.49
N VAL A 84 -6.53 7.91 -16.47
CA VAL A 84 -5.29 8.56 -16.97
C VAL A 84 -4.07 8.09 -16.19
N TYR A 85 -4.17 8.02 -14.85
CA TYR A 85 -3.07 7.53 -14.02
C TYR A 85 -2.82 6.03 -14.19
N THR A 86 -3.88 5.25 -14.37
CA THR A 86 -3.80 3.80 -14.64
C THR A 86 -3.13 3.53 -16.00
N ILE A 87 -3.54 4.20 -17.06
CA ILE A 87 -2.92 4.06 -18.39
C ILE A 87 -1.46 4.49 -18.34
N PHE A 88 -1.17 5.63 -17.69
CA PHE A 88 0.20 6.09 -17.53
C PHE A 88 1.05 5.08 -16.73
N GLY A 89 0.54 4.56 -15.61
CA GLY A 89 1.26 3.58 -14.80
C GLY A 89 1.53 2.28 -15.56
N SER A 90 0.55 1.79 -16.33
CA SER A 90 0.73 0.59 -17.15
C SER A 90 1.72 0.80 -18.30
N LEU A 91 1.65 1.92 -19.01
CA LEU A 91 2.63 2.26 -20.05
C LEU A 91 4.04 2.43 -19.46
N SER A 92 4.14 3.13 -18.33
CA SER A 92 5.39 3.34 -17.60
C SER A 92 5.97 1.99 -17.11
N SER A 93 5.14 1.10 -16.58
CA SER A 93 5.56 -0.25 -16.17
C SER A 93 6.11 -1.05 -17.35
N SER A 94 5.37 -1.11 -18.45
CA SER A 94 5.82 -1.80 -19.66
C SER A 94 7.11 -1.20 -20.23
N PHE A 95 7.25 0.13 -20.17
CA PHE A 95 8.48 0.82 -20.59
C PHE A 95 9.68 0.44 -19.71
N PHE A 96 9.53 0.45 -18.38
CA PHE A 96 10.63 0.09 -17.49
C PHE A 96 10.93 -1.42 -17.50
N LEU A 97 9.95 -2.28 -17.72
CA LEU A 97 10.19 -3.72 -17.99
C LEU A 97 11.07 -3.89 -19.24
N TRP A 98 10.73 -3.21 -20.33
CA TRP A 98 11.52 -3.21 -21.55
C TRP A 98 12.93 -2.65 -21.36
N VAL A 99 13.08 -1.56 -20.60
CA VAL A 99 14.40 -1.01 -20.25
C VAL A 99 15.25 -2.05 -19.50
N MET A 100 14.65 -2.74 -18.52
CA MET A 100 15.33 -3.79 -17.77
C MET A 100 15.72 -4.98 -18.65
N GLU A 101 14.85 -5.41 -19.56
CA GLU A 101 15.16 -6.45 -20.57
C GLU A 101 16.41 -6.08 -21.38
N ILE A 102 16.50 -4.82 -21.85
CA ILE A 102 17.68 -4.35 -22.60
C ILE A 102 18.92 -4.28 -21.72
N MET A 103 18.82 -3.73 -20.51
CA MET A 103 19.98 -3.55 -19.63
C MET A 103 20.58 -4.89 -19.22
N ILE A 104 19.76 -5.88 -18.94
CA ILE A 104 20.21 -7.26 -18.63
C ILE A 104 20.75 -7.94 -19.89
N GLY A 105 20.05 -7.82 -21.03
CA GLY A 105 20.49 -8.41 -22.30
C GLY A 105 21.83 -7.86 -22.79
N LYS A 106 22.16 -6.59 -22.46
CA LYS A 106 23.47 -5.98 -22.75
C LYS A 106 24.53 -6.25 -21.66
N GLY A 107 24.18 -6.96 -20.59
CA GLY A 107 25.08 -7.22 -19.47
C GLY A 107 25.44 -6.01 -18.60
N TRP A 108 24.67 -4.91 -18.69
CA TRP A 108 24.87 -3.72 -17.86
C TRP A 108 24.40 -3.96 -16.41
N ILE A 109 23.40 -4.81 -16.26
CA ILE A 109 22.92 -5.26 -14.96
C ILE A 109 23.03 -6.78 -14.93
N ILE A 110 23.70 -7.30 -13.89
CA ILE A 110 23.77 -8.73 -13.62
C ILE A 110 22.67 -9.03 -12.60
N PRO A 111 21.63 -9.80 -12.98
CA PRO A 111 20.54 -10.10 -12.07
C PRO A 111 20.98 -11.02 -10.93
N PHE A 112 20.27 -10.96 -9.82
CA PHE A 112 20.52 -11.83 -8.68
C PHE A 112 20.01 -13.24 -8.98
N ILE A 113 20.93 -14.16 -9.21
CA ILE A 113 20.63 -15.59 -9.45
C ILE A 113 21.14 -16.36 -8.25
N THR A 114 20.28 -17.16 -7.64
CA THR A 114 20.66 -18.06 -6.54
C THR A 114 20.34 -19.50 -6.87
N LYS A 115 21.17 -20.42 -6.34
CA LYS A 115 20.92 -21.87 -6.44
C LYS A 115 20.46 -22.47 -5.10
N GLN A 116 20.59 -21.74 -4.00
CA GLN A 116 20.34 -22.24 -2.65
C GLN A 116 19.48 -21.30 -1.80
N ASP A 117 19.55 -19.98 -2.05
CA ASP A 117 18.89 -18.98 -1.19
C ASP A 117 17.64 -18.38 -1.83
N TYR A 118 16.75 -19.25 -2.34
CA TYR A 118 15.48 -18.80 -2.94
C TYR A 118 14.64 -17.99 -1.96
N LEU A 119 14.76 -18.24 -0.65
CA LEU A 119 14.08 -17.44 0.37
C LEU A 119 14.55 -15.99 0.33
N LEU A 120 15.87 -15.75 0.22
CA LEU A 120 16.41 -14.40 0.13
C LEU A 120 15.92 -13.68 -1.12
N ALA A 121 15.93 -14.37 -2.27
CA ALA A 121 15.37 -13.83 -3.52
C ALA A 121 13.89 -13.47 -3.37
N ALA A 122 13.07 -14.34 -2.76
CA ALA A 122 11.66 -14.12 -2.54
C ALA A 122 11.37 -12.93 -1.59
N LEU A 123 12.13 -12.80 -0.51
CA LEU A 123 12.01 -11.69 0.44
C LEU A 123 12.28 -10.34 -0.24
N TYR A 124 13.40 -10.23 -0.96
CA TYR A 124 13.75 -8.99 -1.66
C TYR A 124 12.84 -8.72 -2.86
N ALA A 125 12.39 -9.75 -3.57
CA ALA A 125 11.38 -9.61 -4.62
C ALA A 125 10.09 -9.01 -4.06
N GLY A 126 9.52 -9.64 -3.04
CA GLY A 126 8.29 -9.16 -2.42
C GLY A 126 8.42 -7.75 -1.85
N PHE A 127 9.52 -7.45 -1.16
CA PHE A 127 9.79 -6.11 -0.64
C PHE A 127 9.86 -5.06 -1.76
N THR A 128 10.66 -5.32 -2.80
CA THR A 128 10.91 -4.36 -3.88
C THR A 128 9.66 -4.15 -4.75
N ILE A 129 8.98 -5.23 -5.09
CA ILE A 129 7.74 -5.19 -5.87
C ILE A 129 6.64 -4.50 -5.07
N GLY A 130 6.45 -4.88 -3.81
CA GLY A 130 5.46 -4.27 -2.94
C GLY A 130 5.71 -2.79 -2.67
N LEU A 131 6.99 -2.38 -2.54
CA LEU A 131 7.38 -0.98 -2.46
C LEU A 131 6.99 -0.23 -3.74
N GLY A 132 7.33 -0.76 -4.91
CA GLY A 132 7.02 -0.16 -6.20
C GLY A 132 5.51 0.01 -6.40
N LEU A 133 4.74 -1.07 -6.25
CA LEU A 133 3.28 -1.06 -6.40
C LEU A 133 2.59 -0.19 -5.34
N GLY A 134 3.04 -0.25 -4.09
CA GLY A 134 2.51 0.58 -3.02
C GLY A 134 2.65 2.08 -3.31
N ILE A 135 3.79 2.51 -3.87
CA ILE A 135 3.97 3.90 -4.32
C ILE A 135 2.99 4.22 -5.45
N VAL A 136 2.88 3.36 -6.47
CA VAL A 136 1.95 3.57 -7.59
C VAL A 136 0.52 3.74 -7.09
N PHE A 137 0.04 2.86 -6.21
CA PHE A 137 -1.32 2.91 -5.67
C PHE A 137 -1.57 4.13 -4.79
N ARG A 138 -0.61 4.49 -3.95
CA ARG A 138 -0.71 5.67 -3.07
C ARG A 138 -0.94 6.97 -3.84
N PHE A 139 -0.40 7.06 -5.06
CA PHE A 139 -0.57 8.22 -5.94
C PHE A 139 -1.71 8.04 -6.97
N GLY A 140 -2.59 7.05 -6.74
CA GLY A 140 -3.82 6.85 -7.51
C GLY A 140 -3.61 6.21 -8.89
N GLY A 141 -2.41 5.69 -9.16
CA GLY A 141 -2.11 4.90 -10.35
C GLY A 141 -2.33 3.41 -10.13
N THR A 142 -2.20 2.63 -11.19
CA THR A 142 -2.07 1.18 -11.18
C THR A 142 -1.12 0.75 -12.28
N THR A 143 -0.54 -0.45 -12.17
CA THR A 143 0.20 -1.04 -13.29
C THR A 143 -0.73 -1.71 -14.31
N GLY A 144 -2.03 -1.62 -14.08
CA GLY A 144 -3.06 -2.31 -14.86
C GLY A 144 -3.40 -3.66 -14.24
N GLY A 145 -3.99 -4.54 -15.04
CA GLY A 145 -4.20 -5.93 -14.66
C GLY A 145 -5.11 -6.14 -13.45
N SER A 146 -4.71 -7.10 -12.62
CA SER A 146 -5.38 -7.44 -11.36
C SER A 146 -5.49 -6.26 -10.39
N ASP A 147 -4.63 -5.27 -10.52
CA ASP A 147 -4.65 -4.07 -9.69
C ASP A 147 -5.96 -3.29 -9.85
N ILE A 148 -6.51 -3.26 -11.08
CA ILE A 148 -7.82 -2.67 -11.35
C ILE A 148 -8.91 -3.42 -10.57
N LEU A 149 -8.84 -4.77 -10.56
CA LEU A 149 -9.76 -5.61 -9.80
C LEU A 149 -9.57 -5.42 -8.29
N ALA A 150 -8.33 -5.25 -7.84
CA ALA A 150 -8.02 -5.00 -6.45
C ALA A 150 -8.59 -3.67 -5.94
N GLN A 151 -8.46 -2.62 -6.73
CA GLN A 151 -9.08 -1.33 -6.39
C GLN A 151 -10.62 -1.39 -6.42
N LEU A 152 -11.22 -2.18 -7.31
CA LEU A 152 -12.66 -2.43 -7.30
C LEU A 152 -13.09 -3.17 -6.04
N GLY A 153 -12.35 -4.20 -5.63
CA GLY A 153 -12.61 -4.94 -4.40
C GLY A 153 -12.52 -4.06 -3.16
N ASN A 154 -11.53 -3.19 -3.11
CA ASN A 154 -11.40 -2.18 -2.05
C ASN A 154 -12.62 -1.25 -2.01
N LYS A 155 -13.01 -0.70 -3.16
CA LYS A 155 -14.15 0.23 -3.26
C LYS A 155 -15.49 -0.41 -2.89
N TRP A 156 -15.71 -1.70 -3.22
CA TRP A 156 -16.99 -2.36 -3.04
C TRP A 156 -17.14 -3.05 -1.69
N LYS A 157 -16.06 -3.60 -1.15
CA LYS A 157 -16.08 -4.42 0.07
C LYS A 157 -15.25 -3.87 1.22
N GLY A 158 -14.50 -2.79 1.01
CA GLY A 158 -13.62 -2.22 2.03
C GLY A 158 -12.40 -3.09 2.37
N TRP A 159 -12.08 -4.11 1.55
CA TRP A 159 -10.88 -4.92 1.74
C TRP A 159 -9.64 -4.10 1.40
N SER A 160 -8.50 -4.36 2.07
CA SER A 160 -7.27 -3.68 1.68
C SER A 160 -6.85 -4.09 0.26
N VAL A 161 -6.17 -3.18 -0.45
CA VAL A 161 -5.72 -3.45 -1.82
C VAL A 161 -4.79 -4.66 -1.85
N GLY A 162 -3.88 -4.76 -0.88
CA GLY A 162 -2.97 -5.89 -0.76
C GLY A 162 -3.68 -7.20 -0.49
N GLN A 163 -4.76 -7.22 0.30
CA GLN A 163 -5.56 -8.43 0.53
C GLN A 163 -6.20 -8.95 -0.75
N VAL A 164 -6.77 -8.05 -1.57
CA VAL A 164 -7.40 -8.46 -2.85
C VAL A 164 -6.34 -8.95 -3.83
N ILE A 165 -5.20 -8.26 -3.92
CA ILE A 165 -4.06 -8.69 -4.73
C ILE A 165 -3.63 -10.10 -4.30
N LEU A 166 -3.39 -10.30 -3.01
CA LEU A 166 -2.96 -11.59 -2.48
C LEU A 166 -3.92 -12.73 -2.88
N LEU A 167 -5.24 -12.50 -2.83
CA LEU A 167 -6.23 -13.51 -3.23
C LEU A 167 -6.14 -13.87 -4.72
N ILE A 168 -6.00 -12.85 -5.58
CA ILE A 168 -5.85 -13.06 -7.03
C ILE A 168 -4.53 -13.79 -7.31
N ASP A 169 -3.48 -13.39 -6.65
CA ASP A 169 -2.14 -13.95 -6.80
C ASP A 169 -2.09 -15.42 -6.37
N LEU A 170 -2.76 -15.78 -5.29
CA LEU A 170 -2.88 -17.19 -4.87
C LEU A 170 -3.50 -18.07 -5.96
N ILE A 171 -4.49 -17.56 -6.70
CA ILE A 171 -5.11 -18.30 -7.80
C ILE A 171 -4.12 -18.44 -8.97
N VAL A 172 -3.47 -17.35 -9.37
CA VAL A 172 -2.53 -17.35 -10.50
C VAL A 172 -1.30 -18.21 -10.18
N ILE A 173 -0.72 -18.05 -9.00
CA ILE A 173 0.44 -18.84 -8.55
C ILE A 173 0.03 -20.32 -8.38
N GLY A 174 -1.19 -20.60 -7.90
CA GLY A 174 -1.72 -21.97 -7.83
C GLY A 174 -1.77 -22.65 -9.21
N THR A 175 -2.14 -21.93 -10.26
CA THR A 175 -2.14 -22.50 -11.63
C THR A 175 -0.71 -22.73 -12.15
N SER A 176 0.28 -22.00 -11.67
CA SER A 176 1.68 -22.17 -12.08
C SER A 176 2.29 -23.50 -11.61
N LEU A 177 1.68 -24.20 -10.64
CA LEU A 177 2.11 -25.55 -10.21
C LEU A 177 2.16 -26.57 -11.33
N LEU A 178 1.48 -26.31 -12.44
CA LEU A 178 1.50 -27.19 -13.62
C LEU A 178 2.80 -27.08 -14.43
N TYR A 179 3.51 -25.96 -14.28
CA TYR A 179 4.67 -25.62 -15.12
C TYR A 179 5.96 -25.37 -14.32
N ILE A 180 5.84 -24.99 -13.06
CA ILE A 180 6.95 -24.54 -12.22
C ILE A 180 7.14 -25.53 -11.05
N PRO A 181 8.38 -25.83 -10.64
CA PRO A 181 8.66 -26.67 -9.49
C PRO A 181 7.95 -26.17 -8.22
N LYS A 182 7.37 -27.08 -7.46
CA LYS A 182 6.60 -26.78 -6.23
C LYS A 182 7.38 -25.92 -5.24
N GLU A 183 8.68 -26.14 -5.14
CA GLU A 183 9.55 -25.37 -4.26
C GLU A 183 9.56 -23.88 -4.64
N LYS A 184 9.71 -23.54 -5.91
CA LYS A 184 9.71 -22.16 -6.40
C LYS A 184 8.34 -21.51 -6.24
N VAL A 185 7.26 -22.27 -6.38
CA VAL A 185 5.89 -21.80 -6.12
C VAL A 185 5.73 -21.43 -4.63
N LEU A 186 6.25 -22.23 -3.71
CA LEU A 186 6.20 -21.92 -2.28
C LEU A 186 6.97 -20.63 -1.95
N TYR A 187 8.16 -20.44 -2.52
CA TYR A 187 8.90 -19.18 -2.35
C TYR A 187 8.18 -17.98 -3.00
N SER A 188 7.51 -18.19 -4.13
CA SER A 188 6.67 -17.16 -4.77
C SER A 188 5.52 -16.73 -3.86
N LEU A 189 4.88 -17.65 -3.15
CA LEU A 189 3.85 -17.32 -2.16
C LEU A 189 4.40 -16.45 -1.02
N VAL A 190 5.63 -16.71 -0.56
CA VAL A 190 6.31 -15.86 0.42
C VAL A 190 6.54 -14.47 -0.14
N SER A 191 7.03 -14.35 -1.38
CA SER A 191 7.25 -13.07 -2.06
C SER A 191 5.97 -12.24 -2.14
N VAL A 192 4.91 -12.83 -2.63
CA VAL A 192 3.60 -12.16 -2.81
C VAL A 192 2.99 -11.76 -1.47
N PHE A 193 3.11 -12.58 -0.43
CA PHE A 193 2.66 -12.23 0.91
C PHE A 193 3.38 -10.99 1.46
N ILE A 194 4.71 -10.93 1.31
CA ILE A 194 5.50 -9.77 1.71
C ILE A 194 5.13 -8.54 0.88
N GLY A 195 4.99 -8.72 -0.43
CA GLY A 195 4.55 -7.67 -1.35
C GLY A 195 3.21 -7.08 -0.94
N SER A 196 2.22 -7.92 -0.67
CA SER A 196 0.89 -7.52 -0.18
C SER A 196 0.97 -6.67 1.09
N LYS A 197 1.75 -7.11 2.09
CA LYS A 197 1.95 -6.36 3.32
C LYS A 197 2.65 -5.03 3.11
N MET A 198 3.62 -4.99 2.19
CA MET A 198 4.33 -3.76 1.85
C MET A 198 3.44 -2.78 1.10
N ILE A 199 2.59 -3.26 0.20
CA ILE A 199 1.56 -2.45 -0.47
C ILE A 199 0.64 -1.82 0.56
N ASP A 200 0.06 -2.59 1.46
CA ASP A 200 -0.85 -2.08 2.50
C ASP A 200 -0.13 -1.06 3.40
N TYR A 201 1.10 -1.35 3.81
CA TYR A 201 1.89 -0.42 4.63
C TYR A 201 2.12 0.94 3.96
N ILE A 202 2.35 0.96 2.64
CA ILE A 202 2.59 2.20 1.89
C ILE A 202 1.28 2.91 1.55
N THR A 203 0.24 2.18 1.14
CA THR A 203 -1.04 2.75 0.73
C THR A 203 -1.81 3.33 1.91
N GLU A 204 -1.92 2.57 2.99
CA GLU A 204 -2.59 3.03 4.22
C GLU A 204 -1.75 4.08 4.97
N GLY A 205 -0.41 4.00 4.81
CA GLY A 205 0.54 4.94 5.40
C GLY A 205 0.66 4.81 6.92
N SER A 206 1.60 5.58 7.48
CA SER A 206 1.79 5.68 8.94
C SER A 206 0.75 6.58 9.64
N HIS A 207 -0.31 6.97 8.93
CA HIS A 207 -1.35 7.88 9.42
C HIS A 207 -2.47 7.15 10.18
N SER A 208 -2.21 5.93 10.68
CA SER A 208 -3.17 5.28 11.57
C SER A 208 -3.41 6.17 12.78
N ALA A 209 -4.60 6.73 12.87
CA ALA A 209 -5.02 7.43 14.07
C ALA A 209 -5.21 6.42 15.21
N LYS A 210 -5.03 6.87 16.43
CA LYS A 210 -5.25 6.08 17.63
C LYS A 210 -6.24 6.81 18.53
N ALA A 211 -7.26 6.12 18.97
CA ALA A 211 -8.20 6.63 19.95
C ALA A 211 -7.67 6.33 21.35
N PHE A 212 -7.60 7.37 22.15
CA PHE A 212 -7.25 7.29 23.56
C PHE A 212 -8.50 7.45 24.40
N THR A 213 -8.76 6.47 25.25
CA THR A 213 -9.75 6.54 26.31
C THR A 213 -8.99 6.63 27.62
N ILE A 214 -9.05 7.78 28.28
CA ILE A 214 -8.26 8.09 29.47
C ILE A 214 -9.22 8.23 30.66
N ILE A 215 -9.07 7.36 31.63
CA ILE A 215 -9.84 7.36 32.86
C ILE A 215 -8.95 8.00 33.94
N THR A 216 -9.35 9.17 34.41
CA THR A 216 -8.56 10.00 35.33
C THR A 216 -9.45 10.71 36.31
N ASN A 217 -8.88 11.18 37.41
CA ASN A 217 -9.55 12.07 38.36
C ASN A 217 -9.37 13.56 38.01
N GLU A 218 -8.49 13.86 37.03
CA GLU A 218 -8.13 15.22 36.61
C GLU A 218 -8.51 15.46 35.14
N ALA A 219 -9.73 15.01 34.73
CA ALA A 219 -10.16 15.00 33.35
C ALA A 219 -10.12 16.40 32.70
N GLU A 220 -10.56 17.42 33.42
CA GLU A 220 -10.57 18.81 32.95
C GLU A 220 -9.16 19.32 32.67
N LYS A 221 -8.19 19.08 33.56
CA LYS A 221 -6.79 19.51 33.36
C LYS A 221 -6.13 18.77 32.22
N VAL A 222 -6.41 17.46 32.12
CA VAL A 222 -5.90 16.63 31.02
C VAL A 222 -6.45 17.13 29.68
N SER A 223 -7.74 17.43 29.61
CA SER A 223 -8.40 17.91 28.37
C SER A 223 -7.83 19.25 27.93
N GLN A 224 -7.67 20.19 28.85
CA GLN A 224 -7.07 21.51 28.55
C GLN A 224 -5.62 21.42 28.07
N MET A 225 -4.82 20.52 28.68
CA MET A 225 -3.44 20.30 28.23
C MET A 225 -3.37 19.67 26.84
N ILE A 226 -4.25 18.70 26.54
CA ILE A 226 -4.30 18.07 25.22
C ILE A 226 -4.65 19.14 24.15
N GLN A 227 -5.67 19.94 24.39
CA GLN A 227 -6.07 21.02 23.48
C GLN A 227 -4.95 22.03 23.27
N LYS A 228 -4.29 22.46 24.33
CA LYS A 228 -3.23 23.46 24.27
C LYS A 228 -1.95 22.97 23.60
N GLU A 229 -1.54 21.74 23.89
CA GLU A 229 -0.22 21.23 23.50
C GLU A 229 -0.23 20.42 22.20
N LEU A 230 -1.38 19.80 21.85
CA LEU A 230 -1.51 18.94 20.69
C LEU A 230 -2.47 19.50 19.64
N ASP A 231 -3.23 20.57 19.99
CA ASP A 231 -4.26 21.13 19.10
C ASP A 231 -5.24 20.04 18.60
N ARG A 232 -5.73 19.21 19.55
CA ARG A 232 -6.63 18.10 19.28
C ARG A 232 -7.96 18.24 20.02
N GLY A 233 -9.05 17.90 19.32
CA GLY A 233 -10.35 17.81 19.91
C GLY A 233 -10.42 16.75 21.01
N VAL A 234 -11.07 17.10 22.11
CA VAL A 234 -11.26 16.22 23.27
C VAL A 234 -12.75 16.15 23.59
N THR A 235 -13.22 14.95 23.86
CA THR A 235 -14.61 14.73 24.31
C THR A 235 -14.60 14.13 25.71
N LEU A 236 -15.38 14.70 26.64
CA LEU A 236 -15.56 14.19 27.98
C LEU A 236 -16.84 13.37 28.04
N PHE A 237 -16.71 12.13 28.56
CA PHE A 237 -17.86 11.26 28.81
C PHE A 237 -18.07 11.09 30.32
N PRO A 238 -19.29 11.35 30.84
CA PRO A 238 -19.59 11.04 32.23
C PRO A 238 -19.55 9.53 32.43
N ALA A 239 -18.89 9.10 33.50
CA ALA A 239 -18.71 7.70 33.84
C ALA A 239 -18.83 7.50 35.35
N LYS A 240 -19.10 6.26 35.80
CA LYS A 240 -19.17 5.90 37.19
C LYS A 240 -18.32 4.67 37.45
N GLY A 241 -17.43 4.76 38.43
CA GLY A 241 -16.64 3.62 38.87
C GLY A 241 -17.55 2.52 39.45
N ALA A 242 -17.52 1.33 38.86
CA ALA A 242 -18.38 0.23 39.29
C ALA A 242 -18.09 -0.21 40.75
N PHE A 243 -16.81 -0.21 41.14
CA PHE A 243 -16.38 -0.57 42.50
C PHE A 243 -16.46 0.61 43.46
N SER A 244 -15.87 1.75 43.11
CA SER A 244 -15.79 2.93 43.98
C SER A 244 -17.10 3.69 44.11
N ARG A 245 -18.05 3.47 43.17
CA ARG A 245 -19.32 4.22 43.02
C ARG A 245 -19.16 5.72 42.85
N GLN A 246 -17.91 6.19 42.65
CA GLN A 246 -17.62 7.59 42.41
C GLN A 246 -17.90 7.98 40.96
N GLU A 247 -18.43 9.18 40.78
CA GLU A 247 -18.59 9.79 39.46
C GLU A 247 -17.20 10.24 38.94
N LYS A 248 -16.96 10.01 37.67
CA LYS A 248 -15.71 10.34 36.98
C LYS A 248 -16.04 10.81 35.57
N GLU A 249 -15.07 11.46 34.96
CA GLU A 249 -15.12 11.77 33.55
C GLU A 249 -14.03 11.00 32.81
N VAL A 250 -14.39 10.50 31.64
CA VAL A 250 -13.47 9.81 30.74
C VAL A 250 -13.12 10.76 29.62
N VAL A 251 -11.84 11.01 29.42
CA VAL A 251 -11.28 11.82 28.35
C VAL A 251 -11.11 10.96 27.11
N TYR A 252 -11.77 11.29 26.03
CA TYR A 252 -11.63 10.65 24.73
C TYR A 252 -10.96 11.59 23.75
N CYS A 253 -9.87 11.15 23.15
CA CYS A 253 -9.12 11.93 22.19
C CYS A 253 -8.56 11.02 21.09
N VAL A 254 -8.62 11.49 19.84
CA VAL A 254 -8.02 10.81 18.70
C VAL A 254 -6.79 11.60 18.27
N VAL A 255 -5.67 10.90 18.10
CA VAL A 255 -4.39 11.50 17.72
C VAL A 255 -3.70 10.68 16.65
N TYR A 256 -2.79 11.27 15.88
CA TYR A 256 -1.94 10.51 14.97
C TYR A 256 -0.91 9.68 15.75
N ARG A 257 -0.46 8.57 15.15
CA ARG A 257 0.54 7.68 15.74
C ARG A 257 1.79 8.41 16.24
N GLN A 258 2.19 9.47 15.57
CA GLN A 258 3.38 10.27 15.94
C GLN A 258 3.18 11.07 17.24
N GLU A 259 1.93 11.44 17.56
CA GLU A 259 1.56 12.24 18.73
C GLU A 259 1.34 11.36 19.98
N MET A 260 1.23 10.05 19.83
CA MET A 260 0.94 9.11 20.93
C MET A 260 1.89 9.23 22.11
N ARG A 261 3.20 9.35 21.82
CA ARG A 261 4.21 9.45 22.87
C ARG A 261 4.02 10.71 23.68
N ARG A 262 3.85 11.82 23.01
CA ARG A 262 3.65 13.13 23.65
C ARG A 262 2.36 13.15 24.47
N LEU A 263 1.27 12.58 23.94
CA LEU A 263 0.01 12.46 24.67
C LEU A 263 0.16 11.64 25.96
N LYS A 264 0.84 10.49 25.90
CA LYS A 264 1.11 9.68 27.10
C LYS A 264 1.93 10.43 28.14
N GLU A 265 2.95 11.17 27.73
CA GLU A 265 3.79 11.98 28.62
C GLU A 265 2.97 13.09 29.25
N LEU A 266 2.12 13.79 28.51
CA LEU A 266 1.23 14.82 29.00
C LEU A 266 0.23 14.28 30.04
N VAL A 267 -0.47 13.19 29.73
CA VAL A 267 -1.42 12.60 30.67
C VAL A 267 -0.75 12.20 31.96
N LYS A 268 0.40 11.53 31.90
CA LYS A 268 1.13 11.10 33.08
C LYS A 268 1.74 12.24 33.89
N SER A 269 2.02 13.38 33.27
CA SER A 269 2.50 14.57 34.00
C SER A 269 1.40 15.20 34.84
N VAL A 270 0.13 15.07 34.41
CA VAL A 270 -1.04 15.60 35.15
C VAL A 270 -1.54 14.59 36.18
N ASP A 271 -1.71 13.35 35.76
CA ASP A 271 -2.18 12.25 36.61
C ASP A 271 -1.34 11.00 36.36
N PRO A 272 -0.32 10.71 37.20
CA PRO A 272 0.49 9.50 37.09
C PRO A 272 -0.31 8.21 37.23
N THR A 273 -1.49 8.27 37.87
CA THR A 273 -2.38 7.12 38.13
C THR A 273 -3.44 6.92 37.05
N ALA A 274 -3.49 7.81 36.04
CA ALA A 274 -4.45 7.72 34.97
C ALA A 274 -4.35 6.37 34.23
N PHE A 275 -5.51 5.77 33.95
CA PHE A 275 -5.63 4.53 33.18
C PHE A 275 -5.91 4.87 31.71
N ILE A 276 -5.02 4.46 30.83
CA ILE A 276 -5.06 4.81 29.40
C ILE A 276 -5.31 3.55 28.57
N ILE A 277 -6.41 3.55 27.81
CA ILE A 277 -6.72 2.53 26.80
C ILE A 277 -6.44 3.14 25.42
N ILE A 278 -5.78 2.38 24.57
CA ILE A 278 -5.44 2.82 23.22
C ILE A 278 -6.02 1.83 22.23
N ASN A 279 -6.92 2.31 21.38
CA ASN A 279 -7.54 1.53 20.33
C ASN A 279 -7.02 1.97 18.95
N GLU A 280 -6.95 1.03 18.01
CA GLU A 280 -6.70 1.35 16.62
C GLU A 280 -7.96 1.94 15.99
N VAL A 281 -7.79 3.00 15.21
CA VAL A 281 -8.85 3.62 14.45
C VAL A 281 -8.51 3.46 12.99
N HIS A 282 -9.38 2.79 12.24
CA HIS A 282 -9.16 2.54 10.82
C HIS A 282 -9.32 3.80 9.98
N GLU A 283 -10.28 4.65 10.34
CA GLU A 283 -10.54 5.88 9.61
C GLU A 283 -11.06 6.96 10.55
N VAL A 284 -10.62 8.18 10.37
CA VAL A 284 -11.07 9.38 11.07
C VAL A 284 -11.31 10.47 10.04
N LEU A 285 -12.54 10.99 10.01
CA LEU A 285 -12.95 12.08 9.16
C LEU A 285 -13.38 13.25 10.04
N GLY A 286 -13.05 14.47 9.66
CA GLY A 286 -13.46 15.68 10.35
C GLY A 286 -12.33 16.66 10.61
N GLU A 287 -12.67 17.74 11.33
CA GLU A 287 -11.74 18.82 11.62
C GLU A 287 -10.52 18.33 12.42
N GLY A 288 -9.33 18.72 11.97
CA GLY A 288 -8.04 18.23 12.52
C GLY A 288 -7.54 16.91 11.94
N PHE A 289 -8.34 16.24 11.08
CA PHE A 289 -7.97 15.04 10.33
C PHE A 289 -8.25 15.26 8.83
N LYS A 290 -8.21 14.19 8.01
CA LYS A 290 -8.50 14.33 6.58
C LYS A 290 -9.92 14.91 6.39
N VAL A 291 -9.99 16.02 5.67
CA VAL A 291 -11.22 16.54 5.06
C VAL A 291 -11.16 16.12 3.60
N ASP A 292 -12.13 15.33 3.13
CA ASP A 292 -12.25 14.94 1.71
C ASP A 292 -12.53 16.15 0.80
#